data_409c79fd81a6562d5b5ce214d0b14ade
#
_entry.id   409c79fd81a6562d5b5ce214d0b14ade
#
_cell.length_a   1.000
_cell.length_b   1.000
_cell.length_c   1.000
_cell.angle_alpha   90.00
_cell.angle_beta   90.00
_cell.angle_gamma   90.00
#
_symmetry.space_group_name_H-M   'P 1'
#
loop_
_entity.id
_entity.type
_entity.pdbx_description
1 polymer ?
#
loop_
_entity_poly.entity_id
_entity_poly.type
_entity_poly.pdbx_seq_one_letter_code
_entity_poly.pdbx_strand_id
1 'polypeptide(L)'
;MNDNKIEVIATTISGSIRDWGKVNRIVPLFIKYGRKDIFLHAVDSHAEARRLTHELVVKGQRTIISAGGSGTFNRVLEGCIDSNVGLQNITLGFLRKGSADLIGKTLGMPDDIESAIEVFVASLAKKRTIKCDVIQVVSGETGVRPRHFVGYGGAEIFGRIPHFTENRFIKYYKGILGQLFGDRGPFIIGAALSILDKVIKQAGRKKTVWRITVDGKEASQGNYQAMIIVNGDLGSDLPFAKSVPLGSGDFYMYAIRDFGLLSLPGQFKRAWDSSIMDRPKLWGFESYRIKKTLKIEPDKDRPFPVNVDGSTMACRRSATFRIIDQINLISK
;
A
#
# COMPACT_ATOMS: atom_id res chain seq x y z
N MET A 1 -18.45 -25.00 14.42
CA MET A 1 -17.13 -24.34 14.44
C MET A 1 -17.36 -22.89 14.87
N ASN A 2 -16.62 -22.40 15.88
CA ASN A 2 -16.81 -21.03 16.39
C ASN A 2 -16.29 -20.02 15.38
N ASP A 3 -17.13 -19.56 14.46
CA ASP A 3 -16.81 -18.59 13.39
C ASP A 3 -16.59 -17.16 13.89
N ASN A 4 -16.53 -16.95 15.19
CA ASN A 4 -16.55 -15.60 15.78
C ASN A 4 -15.22 -15.13 16.37
N LYS A 5 -14.17 -15.95 16.38
CA LYS A 5 -12.89 -15.56 16.96
C LYS A 5 -12.21 -14.47 16.14
N ILE A 6 -11.67 -13.48 16.84
CA ILE A 6 -10.90 -12.39 16.25
C ILE A 6 -9.44 -12.59 16.60
N GLU A 7 -8.60 -12.76 15.58
CA GLU A 7 -7.16 -12.92 15.76
C GLU A 7 -6.48 -11.60 15.43
N VAL A 8 -5.80 -11.00 16.39
CA VAL A 8 -5.05 -9.74 16.21
C VAL A 8 -3.57 -10.04 16.16
N ILE A 9 -2.94 -9.67 15.05
CA ILE A 9 -1.50 -9.83 14.86
C ILE A 9 -0.86 -8.46 14.98
N ALA A 10 -0.10 -8.25 16.06
CA ALA A 10 0.57 -7.00 16.36
C ALA A 10 2.08 -7.14 16.22
N THR A 11 2.70 -6.26 15.43
CA THR A 11 4.17 -6.24 15.34
C THR A 11 4.77 -5.16 16.22
N THR A 12 5.90 -5.49 16.85
CA THR A 12 6.66 -4.57 17.70
C THR A 12 7.66 -3.73 16.92
N ILE A 13 7.95 -4.11 15.68
CA ILE A 13 9.07 -3.60 14.87
C ILE A 13 8.74 -2.33 14.13
N SER A 14 7.48 -2.13 13.73
CA SER A 14 7.11 -1.05 12.81
C SER A 14 6.66 0.21 13.54
N GLY A 15 7.35 1.31 13.23
CA GLY A 15 6.89 2.68 13.46
C GLY A 15 6.90 3.13 14.92
N SER A 16 5.95 3.93 15.29
CA SER A 16 5.81 4.61 16.56
C SER A 16 5.38 3.74 17.75
N ILE A 17 5.39 2.41 17.65
CA ILE A 17 5.21 1.59 18.84
C ILE A 17 6.56 1.36 19.54
N ARG A 18 7.06 2.41 20.11
CA ARG A 18 7.69 2.34 21.42
C ARG A 18 6.65 2.22 22.56
N ASP A 19 5.38 2.22 22.22
CA ASP A 19 4.29 2.25 23.17
C ASP A 19 3.61 0.86 23.23
N TRP A 20 4.34 -0.10 23.84
CA TRP A 20 3.79 -1.40 24.22
C TRP A 20 2.48 -1.25 25.00
N GLY A 21 2.30 -0.13 25.70
CA GLY A 21 1.06 0.21 26.37
C GLY A 21 -0.14 0.19 25.43
N LYS A 22 0.04 0.57 24.15
CA LYS A 22 -1.06 0.52 23.17
C LYS A 22 -1.42 -0.90 22.79
N VAL A 23 -0.44 -1.78 22.59
CA VAL A 23 -0.69 -3.20 22.27
C VAL A 23 -1.42 -3.88 23.43
N ASN A 24 -0.99 -3.63 24.67
CA ASN A 24 -1.62 -4.18 25.87
C ASN A 24 -3.06 -3.66 26.08
N ARG A 25 -3.43 -2.53 25.50
CA ARG A 25 -4.80 -2.00 25.58
C ARG A 25 -5.77 -2.67 24.59
N ILE A 26 -5.29 -3.36 23.57
CA ILE A 26 -6.14 -3.95 22.52
C ILE A 26 -7.19 -4.87 23.12
N VAL A 27 -6.79 -5.91 23.82
CA VAL A 27 -7.71 -6.90 24.40
C VAL A 27 -8.67 -6.26 25.41
N PRO A 28 -8.21 -5.46 26.39
CA PRO A 28 -9.11 -4.78 27.33
C PRO A 28 -10.15 -3.89 26.64
N LEU A 29 -9.77 -3.18 25.56
CA LEU A 29 -10.69 -2.34 24.81
C LEU A 29 -11.75 -3.15 24.05
N PHE A 30 -11.38 -4.25 23.39
CA PHE A 30 -12.37 -5.13 22.78
C PHE A 30 -13.35 -5.69 23.82
N ILE A 31 -12.87 -6.09 25.00
CA ILE A 31 -13.72 -6.57 26.10
C ILE A 31 -14.66 -5.45 26.58
N LYS A 32 -14.14 -4.21 26.73
CA LYS A 32 -14.93 -3.03 27.11
C LYS A 32 -16.12 -2.82 26.16
N TYR A 33 -15.91 -3.03 24.85
CA TYR A 33 -16.95 -2.89 23.82
C TYR A 33 -17.74 -4.20 23.56
N GLY A 34 -17.65 -5.19 24.47
CA GLY A 34 -18.49 -6.38 24.45
C GLY A 34 -17.97 -7.57 23.64
N ARG A 35 -16.71 -7.54 23.17
CA ARG A 35 -16.09 -8.67 22.45
C ARG A 35 -15.06 -9.36 23.34
N LYS A 36 -15.36 -10.61 23.71
CA LYS A 36 -14.50 -11.45 24.56
C LYS A 36 -13.74 -12.52 23.79
N ASP A 37 -14.11 -12.75 22.55
CA ASP A 37 -13.60 -13.79 21.63
C ASP A 37 -12.39 -13.28 20.83
N ILE A 38 -11.50 -12.52 21.48
CA ILE A 38 -10.33 -11.91 20.90
C ILE A 38 -9.03 -12.54 21.39
N PHE A 39 -8.11 -12.79 20.45
CA PHE A 39 -6.78 -13.34 20.70
C PHE A 39 -5.72 -12.41 20.14
N LEU A 40 -4.79 -11.96 20.98
CA LEU A 40 -3.71 -11.07 20.61
C LEU A 40 -2.40 -11.86 20.47
N HIS A 41 -1.77 -11.73 19.32
CA HIS A 41 -0.47 -12.30 19.01
C HIS A 41 0.52 -11.16 18.78
N ALA A 42 1.46 -10.99 19.70
CA ALA A 42 2.60 -10.10 19.54
C ALA A 42 3.73 -10.84 18.82
N VAL A 43 4.20 -10.30 17.69
CA VAL A 43 5.25 -10.91 16.87
C VAL A 43 6.40 -9.94 16.62
N ASP A 44 7.63 -10.48 16.58
CA ASP A 44 8.85 -9.69 16.51
C ASP A 44 9.38 -9.48 15.08
N SER A 45 8.76 -10.11 14.10
CA SER A 45 9.18 -9.99 12.71
C SER A 45 8.00 -10.01 11.73
N HIS A 46 8.21 -9.36 10.59
CA HIS A 46 7.29 -9.45 9.45
C HIS A 46 7.16 -10.89 8.90
N ALA A 47 8.23 -11.68 8.98
CA ALA A 47 8.21 -13.08 8.57
C ALA A 47 7.31 -13.91 9.48
N GLU A 48 7.42 -13.67 10.78
CA GLU A 48 6.56 -14.33 11.78
C GLU A 48 5.09 -13.92 11.65
N ALA A 49 4.79 -12.63 11.42
CA ALA A 49 3.44 -12.17 11.15
C ALA A 49 2.79 -12.95 9.99
N ARG A 50 3.55 -13.14 8.89
CA ARG A 50 3.10 -13.90 7.73
C ARG A 50 2.87 -15.37 8.04
N ARG A 51 3.85 -16.03 8.69
CA ARG A 51 3.77 -17.44 9.07
C ARG A 51 2.59 -17.71 9.99
N LEU A 52 2.46 -16.92 11.05
CA LEU A 52 1.38 -17.07 12.01
C LEU A 52 0.00 -16.85 11.37
N THR A 53 -0.13 -15.83 10.51
CA THR A 53 -1.39 -15.62 9.78
C THR A 53 -1.76 -16.83 8.93
N HIS A 54 -0.82 -17.38 8.18
CA HIS A 54 -1.03 -18.61 7.41
C HIS A 54 -1.54 -19.75 8.31
N GLU A 55 -0.88 -20.00 9.44
CA GLU A 55 -1.25 -21.07 10.37
C GLU A 55 -2.66 -20.88 10.95
N LEU A 56 -3.01 -19.63 11.35
CA LEU A 56 -4.33 -19.32 11.89
C LEU A 56 -5.43 -19.52 10.83
N VAL A 57 -5.20 -19.07 9.62
CA VAL A 57 -6.18 -19.22 8.52
C VAL A 57 -6.36 -20.70 8.14
N VAL A 58 -5.28 -21.49 8.07
CA VAL A 58 -5.35 -22.94 7.83
C VAL A 58 -6.11 -23.66 8.96
N LYS A 59 -5.97 -23.21 10.23
CA LYS A 59 -6.73 -23.70 11.38
C LYS A 59 -8.20 -23.28 11.40
N GLY A 60 -8.66 -22.56 10.38
CA GLY A 60 -10.07 -22.18 10.23
C GLY A 60 -10.41 -20.79 10.73
N GLN A 61 -9.45 -19.98 11.17
CA GLN A 61 -9.73 -18.59 11.55
C GLN A 61 -10.02 -17.74 10.31
N ARG A 62 -11.04 -16.89 10.38
CA ARG A 62 -11.51 -16.11 9.22
C ARG A 62 -11.50 -14.60 9.46
N THR A 63 -11.42 -14.15 10.72
CA THR A 63 -11.34 -12.72 11.07
C THR A 63 -9.97 -12.42 11.64
N ILE A 64 -9.15 -11.72 10.86
CA ILE A 64 -7.78 -11.35 11.20
C ILE A 64 -7.67 -9.83 11.25
N ILE A 65 -7.10 -9.28 12.30
CA ILE A 65 -6.81 -7.85 12.42
C ILE A 65 -5.30 -7.66 12.46
N SER A 66 -4.78 -6.92 11.49
CA SER A 66 -3.39 -6.48 11.49
C SER A 66 -3.23 -5.22 12.34
N ALA A 67 -2.50 -5.28 13.43
CA ALA A 67 -2.17 -4.15 14.29
C ALA A 67 -0.72 -3.71 14.05
N GLY A 68 -0.53 -2.68 13.25
CA GLY A 68 0.81 -2.22 12.88
C GLY A 68 0.80 -1.17 11.78
N GLY A 69 1.90 -1.07 11.04
CA GLY A 69 2.01 -0.25 9.84
C GLY A 69 1.64 -1.03 8.57
N SER A 70 1.72 -0.37 7.42
CA SER A 70 1.46 -0.98 6.09
C SER A 70 2.31 -2.23 5.83
N GLY A 71 3.56 -2.25 6.30
CA GLY A 71 4.43 -3.44 6.19
C GLY A 71 3.87 -4.66 6.93
N THR A 72 3.31 -4.48 8.13
CA THR A 72 2.64 -5.56 8.89
C THR A 72 1.38 -6.01 8.17
N PHE A 73 0.56 -5.05 7.73
CA PHE A 73 -0.66 -5.35 6.97
C PHE A 73 -0.37 -6.20 5.74
N ASN A 74 0.64 -5.83 4.95
CA ASN A 74 1.03 -6.61 3.78
C ASN A 74 1.48 -8.03 4.12
N ARG A 75 2.17 -8.24 5.25
CA ARG A 75 2.60 -9.57 5.66
C ARG A 75 1.43 -10.43 6.13
N VAL A 76 0.48 -9.84 6.83
CA VAL A 76 -0.76 -10.50 7.20
C VAL A 76 -1.56 -10.88 5.93
N LEU A 77 -1.71 -9.96 4.98
CA LEU A 77 -2.33 -10.25 3.68
C LEU A 77 -1.62 -11.41 2.95
N GLU A 78 -0.29 -11.39 2.88
CA GLU A 78 0.49 -12.47 2.25
C GLU A 78 0.30 -13.81 2.98
N GLY A 79 0.17 -13.81 4.31
CA GLY A 79 -0.15 -15.01 5.09
C GLY A 79 -1.54 -15.57 4.77
N CYS A 80 -2.52 -14.70 4.56
CA CYS A 80 -3.84 -15.09 4.07
C CYS A 80 -3.77 -15.73 2.68
N ILE A 81 -2.98 -15.15 1.76
CA ILE A 81 -2.79 -15.68 0.40
C ILE A 81 -2.12 -17.06 0.43
N ASP A 82 -1.07 -17.21 1.23
CA ASP A 82 -0.32 -18.47 1.35
C ASP A 82 -1.19 -19.64 1.87
N SER A 83 -2.28 -19.35 2.58
CA SER A 83 -3.17 -20.37 3.12
C SER A 83 -3.98 -21.14 2.05
N ASN A 84 -4.10 -20.59 0.84
CA ASN A 84 -4.88 -21.12 -0.27
C ASN A 84 -6.37 -21.38 0.06
N VAL A 85 -6.92 -20.69 1.06
CA VAL A 85 -8.31 -20.88 1.51
C VAL A 85 -9.32 -20.10 0.66
N GLY A 86 -8.85 -19.22 -0.23
CA GLY A 86 -9.69 -18.25 -0.96
C GLY A 86 -9.93 -16.99 -0.13
N LEU A 87 -9.46 -15.87 -0.64
CA LEU A 87 -9.43 -14.61 0.12
C LEU A 87 -10.83 -14.06 0.41
N GLN A 88 -11.81 -14.34 -0.45
CA GLN A 88 -13.21 -13.95 -0.25
C GLN A 88 -13.82 -14.55 1.04
N ASN A 89 -13.23 -15.59 1.60
CA ASN A 89 -13.67 -16.21 2.86
C ASN A 89 -13.02 -15.56 4.09
N ILE A 90 -12.10 -14.60 3.89
CA ILE A 90 -11.32 -13.97 4.94
C ILE A 90 -11.79 -12.52 5.10
N THR A 91 -11.95 -12.11 6.36
CA THR A 91 -12.20 -10.72 6.73
C THR A 91 -10.95 -10.17 7.38
N LEU A 92 -10.35 -9.16 6.76
CA LEU A 92 -9.12 -8.54 7.24
C LEU A 92 -9.41 -7.13 7.77
N GLY A 93 -8.93 -6.86 8.98
CA GLY A 93 -8.98 -5.54 9.60
C GLY A 93 -7.61 -4.89 9.65
N PHE A 94 -7.57 -3.56 9.68
CA PHE A 94 -6.35 -2.80 9.78
C PHE A 94 -6.42 -1.82 10.96
N LEU A 95 -5.90 -2.22 12.10
CA LEU A 95 -5.70 -1.35 13.26
C LEU A 95 -4.44 -0.52 13.03
N ARG A 96 -4.65 0.69 12.57
CA ARG A 96 -3.60 1.64 12.17
C ARG A 96 -2.71 2.02 13.34
N LYS A 97 -1.43 2.18 13.04
CA LYS A 97 -0.41 2.56 14.00
C LYS A 97 0.31 3.85 13.65
N GLY A 98 -0.10 4.52 12.62
CA GLY A 98 0.53 5.75 12.15
C GLY A 98 -0.34 6.51 11.18
N SER A 99 -0.08 7.80 11.10
CA SER A 99 -0.83 8.76 10.33
C SER A 99 -0.69 8.62 8.80
N ALA A 100 0.38 8.01 8.32
CA ALA A 100 0.70 7.91 6.88
C ALA A 100 0.08 6.69 6.18
N ASP A 101 -1.00 6.14 6.73
CA ASP A 101 -1.59 4.91 6.26
C ASP A 101 -2.83 5.16 5.42
N LEU A 102 -2.64 5.18 4.12
CA LEU A 102 -3.72 5.46 3.15
C LEU A 102 -4.85 4.44 3.23
N ILE A 103 -4.54 3.15 3.35
CA ILE A 103 -5.56 2.09 3.35
C ILE A 103 -6.46 2.23 4.58
N GLY A 104 -5.89 2.38 5.76
CA GLY A 104 -6.66 2.55 6.99
C GLY A 104 -7.52 3.82 6.96
N LYS A 105 -7.03 4.91 6.38
CA LYS A 105 -7.81 6.14 6.17
C LYS A 105 -8.98 5.90 5.24
N THR A 106 -8.76 5.23 4.11
CA THR A 106 -9.79 4.89 3.12
C THR A 106 -10.88 4.01 3.73
N LEU A 107 -10.51 3.12 4.65
CA LEU A 107 -11.44 2.29 5.41
C LEU A 107 -12.19 3.06 6.52
N GLY A 108 -11.90 4.34 6.70
CA GLY A 108 -12.49 5.17 7.75
C GLY A 108 -12.01 4.85 9.16
N MET A 109 -10.86 4.16 9.29
CA MET A 109 -10.32 3.77 10.59
C MET A 109 -9.69 4.97 11.32
N PRO A 110 -10.12 5.27 12.56
CA PRO A 110 -9.52 6.33 13.38
C PRO A 110 -8.05 6.07 13.69
N ASP A 111 -7.30 7.14 14.01
CA ASP A 111 -5.91 7.05 14.47
C ASP A 111 -5.82 6.67 15.96
N ASP A 112 -6.83 7.05 16.74
CA ASP A 112 -6.93 6.67 18.14
C ASP A 112 -7.34 5.21 18.29
N ILE A 113 -6.61 4.47 19.12
CA ILE A 113 -6.79 3.03 19.30
C ILE A 113 -8.16 2.66 19.86
N GLU A 114 -8.68 3.46 20.78
CA GLU A 114 -9.97 3.20 21.42
C GLU A 114 -11.12 3.39 20.43
N SER A 115 -11.13 4.53 19.75
CA SER A 115 -12.09 4.82 18.68
C SER A 115 -12.01 3.81 17.54
N ALA A 116 -10.80 3.36 17.17
CA ALA A 116 -10.62 2.36 16.13
C ALA A 116 -11.22 1.00 16.55
N ILE A 117 -11.00 0.56 17.78
CA ILE A 117 -11.57 -0.69 18.30
C ILE A 117 -13.09 -0.61 18.41
N GLU A 118 -13.64 0.53 18.82
CA GLU A 118 -15.08 0.76 18.80
C GLU A 118 -15.67 0.58 17.40
N VAL A 119 -15.01 1.18 16.38
CA VAL A 119 -15.39 0.99 14.97
C VAL A 119 -15.29 -0.48 14.56
N PHE A 120 -14.23 -1.20 14.92
CA PHE A 120 -14.13 -2.62 14.60
C PHE A 120 -15.28 -3.44 15.19
N VAL A 121 -15.56 -3.25 16.48
CA VAL A 121 -16.66 -3.98 17.17
C VAL A 121 -17.99 -3.68 16.52
N ALA A 122 -18.30 -2.41 16.26
CA ALA A 122 -19.53 -1.99 15.59
C ALA A 122 -19.65 -2.54 14.17
N SER A 123 -18.56 -2.51 13.39
CA SER A 123 -18.54 -2.99 12.01
C SER A 123 -18.69 -4.51 11.93
N LEU A 124 -18.00 -5.25 12.80
CA LEU A 124 -18.15 -6.72 12.89
C LEU A 124 -19.56 -7.14 13.29
N ALA A 125 -20.17 -6.44 14.26
CA ALA A 125 -21.54 -6.70 14.68
C ALA A 125 -22.54 -6.49 13.53
N LYS A 126 -22.31 -5.49 12.67
CA LYS A 126 -23.15 -5.15 11.51
C LYS A 126 -22.71 -5.84 10.22
N LYS A 127 -21.66 -6.65 10.24
CA LYS A 127 -21.01 -7.28 9.08
C LYS A 127 -20.62 -6.25 8.01
N ARG A 128 -20.17 -5.07 8.44
CA ARG A 128 -19.74 -4.01 7.52
C ARG A 128 -18.34 -4.32 7.02
N THR A 129 -18.27 -4.73 5.79
CA THR A 129 -17.02 -4.95 5.05
C THR A 129 -17.14 -4.39 3.65
N ILE A 130 -16.04 -3.99 3.07
CA ILE A 130 -15.94 -3.69 1.65
C ILE A 130 -15.14 -4.78 0.97
N LYS A 131 -15.55 -5.16 -0.23
CA LYS A 131 -14.73 -6.01 -1.11
C LYS A 131 -13.58 -5.17 -1.65
N CYS A 132 -12.40 -5.75 -1.66
CA CYS A 132 -11.20 -5.09 -2.15
C CYS A 132 -10.43 -6.05 -3.05
N ASP A 133 -10.08 -5.60 -4.24
CA ASP A 133 -9.26 -6.38 -5.16
C ASP A 133 -7.84 -6.51 -4.60
N VAL A 134 -7.25 -7.68 -4.75
CA VAL A 134 -5.87 -7.96 -4.39
C VAL A 134 -5.04 -7.99 -5.66
N ILE A 135 -4.13 -7.03 -5.77
CA ILE A 135 -3.23 -6.91 -6.92
C ILE A 135 -1.92 -7.61 -6.61
N GLN A 136 -1.54 -8.53 -7.48
CA GLN A 136 -0.24 -9.18 -7.46
C GLN A 136 0.74 -8.43 -8.37
N VAL A 137 1.97 -8.26 -7.92
CA VAL A 137 3.10 -7.82 -8.74
C VAL A 137 4.15 -8.91 -8.85
N VAL A 138 4.56 -9.19 -10.08
CA VAL A 138 5.56 -10.22 -10.43
C VAL A 138 6.71 -9.55 -11.15
N SER A 139 7.95 -9.82 -10.69
CA SER A 139 9.17 -9.41 -11.39
C SER A 139 9.40 -10.27 -12.64
N GLY A 140 9.97 -9.69 -13.70
CA GLY A 140 10.46 -10.45 -14.85
C GLY A 140 11.72 -11.27 -14.57
N GLU A 141 12.27 -11.19 -13.37
CA GLU A 141 13.40 -12.01 -12.92
C GLU A 141 12.89 -13.26 -12.21
N THR A 142 13.44 -14.42 -12.62
CA THR A 142 13.12 -15.71 -12.00
C THR A 142 13.61 -15.76 -10.55
N GLY A 143 12.86 -16.44 -9.68
CA GLY A 143 13.21 -16.59 -8.26
C GLY A 143 12.81 -15.42 -7.36
N VAL A 144 12.37 -14.30 -7.92
CA VAL A 144 11.83 -13.20 -7.12
C VAL A 144 10.38 -13.51 -6.74
N ARG A 145 10.12 -13.61 -5.44
CA ARG A 145 8.79 -13.91 -4.92
C ARG A 145 7.80 -12.80 -5.27
N PRO A 146 6.61 -13.11 -5.80
CA PRO A 146 5.55 -12.13 -6.01
C PRO A 146 5.18 -11.40 -4.72
N ARG A 147 4.75 -10.16 -4.85
CA ARG A 147 4.21 -9.35 -3.76
C ARG A 147 2.77 -8.96 -4.08
N HIS A 148 2.04 -8.58 -3.05
CA HIS A 148 0.63 -8.27 -3.16
C HIS A 148 0.30 -6.96 -2.46
N PHE A 149 -0.70 -6.24 -2.95
CA PHE A 149 -1.19 -5.00 -2.35
C PHE A 149 -2.68 -4.82 -2.63
N VAL A 150 -3.33 -3.99 -1.84
CA VAL A 150 -4.76 -3.68 -1.92
C VAL A 150 -5.05 -2.20 -2.17
N GLY A 151 -4.06 -1.34 -1.95
CA GLY A 151 -4.20 0.10 -2.11
C GLY A 151 -3.49 0.64 -3.34
N TYR A 152 -2.17 0.74 -3.25
CA TYR A 152 -1.38 1.43 -4.26
C TYR A 152 0.00 0.82 -4.49
N GLY A 153 0.49 1.03 -5.69
CA GLY A 153 1.83 0.65 -6.12
C GLY A 153 2.41 1.64 -7.10
N GLY A 154 3.58 1.32 -7.64
CA GLY A 154 4.16 2.12 -8.71
C GLY A 154 5.67 2.05 -8.81
N ALA A 155 6.20 2.75 -9.81
CA ALA A 155 7.62 2.73 -10.16
C ALA A 155 8.19 4.15 -10.35
N GLU A 156 9.45 4.24 -10.68
CA GLU A 156 10.25 5.46 -10.81
C GLU A 156 10.31 6.24 -9.49
N ILE A 157 10.02 7.55 -9.45
CA ILE A 157 10.02 8.34 -8.20
C ILE A 157 9.08 7.70 -7.18
N PHE A 158 7.88 7.30 -7.60
CA PHE A 158 6.89 6.71 -6.70
C PHE A 158 7.34 5.35 -6.14
N GLY A 159 8.06 4.56 -6.92
CA GLY A 159 8.65 3.29 -6.47
C GLY A 159 9.76 3.46 -5.43
N ARG A 160 10.42 4.62 -5.38
CA ARG A 160 11.53 4.91 -4.46
C ARG A 160 11.11 5.49 -3.12
N ILE A 161 9.90 6.06 -3.04
CA ILE A 161 9.40 6.72 -1.82
C ILE A 161 9.54 5.83 -0.57
N PRO A 162 9.16 4.54 -0.58
CA PRO A 162 9.27 3.71 0.61
C PRO A 162 10.71 3.55 1.10
N HIS A 163 11.67 3.45 0.18
CA HIS A 163 13.08 3.32 0.52
C HIS A 163 13.57 4.48 1.42
N PHE A 164 13.11 5.69 1.16
CA PHE A 164 13.47 6.85 1.95
C PHE A 164 12.61 6.99 3.22
N THR A 165 11.32 6.67 3.17
CA THR A 165 10.43 6.75 4.34
C THR A 165 10.69 5.66 5.36
N GLU A 166 11.22 4.50 4.95
CA GLU A 166 11.62 3.40 5.84
C GLU A 166 13.00 3.59 6.45
N ASN A 167 13.81 4.54 5.96
CA ASN A 167 15.16 4.80 6.46
C ASN A 167 15.11 5.23 7.94
N ARG A 168 15.98 4.63 8.78
CA ARG A 168 16.07 4.88 10.23
C ARG A 168 16.25 6.37 10.57
N PHE A 169 17.00 7.13 9.76
CA PHE A 169 17.18 8.56 9.97
C PHE A 169 15.88 9.35 9.83
N ILE A 170 15.07 9.04 8.82
CA ILE A 170 13.78 9.72 8.63
C ILE A 170 12.78 9.31 9.71
N LYS A 171 12.83 8.06 10.18
CA LYS A 171 12.03 7.61 11.33
C LYS A 171 12.31 8.45 12.60
N TYR A 172 13.55 8.86 12.81
CA TYR A 172 13.94 9.70 13.96
C TYR A 172 13.32 11.10 13.89
N TYR A 173 13.27 11.68 12.69
CA TYR A 173 12.68 13.01 12.46
C TYR A 173 11.17 12.98 12.18
N LYS A 174 10.55 11.82 12.13
CA LYS A 174 9.13 11.67 11.79
C LYS A 174 8.21 12.45 12.72
N GLY A 175 8.53 12.53 14.01
CA GLY A 175 7.80 13.33 14.99
C GLY A 175 7.88 14.84 14.70
N ILE A 176 9.07 15.35 14.41
CA ILE A 176 9.31 16.76 14.10
C ILE A 176 8.69 17.12 12.75
N LEU A 177 8.82 16.25 11.76
CA LEU A 177 8.26 16.44 10.42
C LEU A 177 6.74 16.36 10.41
N GLY A 178 6.15 15.51 11.25
CA GLY A 178 4.69 15.44 11.44
C GLY A 178 4.15 16.72 12.07
N GLN A 179 4.90 17.36 12.99
CA GLN A 179 4.51 18.64 13.56
C GLN A 179 4.62 19.79 12.55
N LEU A 180 5.60 19.78 11.64
CA LEU A 180 5.82 20.83 10.66
C LEU A 180 4.93 20.70 9.40
N PHE A 181 4.69 19.50 8.93
CA PHE A 181 4.02 19.21 7.65
C PHE A 181 2.77 18.33 7.79
N GLY A 182 2.35 18.04 9.01
CA GLY A 182 1.24 17.13 9.28
C GLY A 182 1.53 15.69 8.82
N ASP A 183 0.47 14.91 8.67
CA ASP A 183 0.52 13.48 8.31
C ASP A 183 1.19 13.19 6.95
N ARG A 184 1.22 14.19 6.08
CA ARG A 184 1.81 14.12 4.73
C ARG A 184 3.32 14.35 4.70
N GLY A 185 3.91 14.84 5.80
CA GLY A 185 5.33 15.17 5.90
C GLY A 185 6.27 14.06 5.45
N PRO A 186 6.14 12.83 5.95
CA PRO A 186 7.00 11.73 5.52
C PRO A 186 6.93 11.42 4.03
N PHE A 187 5.74 11.54 3.43
CA PHE A 187 5.55 11.30 1.99
C PHE A 187 6.21 12.41 1.16
N ILE A 188 6.02 13.68 1.53
CA ILE A 188 6.61 14.84 0.84
C ILE A 188 8.13 14.74 0.86
N ILE A 189 8.72 14.39 2.01
CA ILE A 189 10.17 14.25 2.14
C ILE A 189 10.67 13.03 1.36
N GLY A 190 9.97 11.89 1.46
CA GLY A 190 10.29 10.71 0.66
C GLY A 190 10.26 11.02 -0.85
N ALA A 191 9.30 11.81 -1.32
CA ALA A 191 9.23 12.26 -2.69
C ALA A 191 10.39 13.20 -3.05
N ALA A 192 10.69 14.19 -2.20
CA ALA A 192 11.80 15.12 -2.42
C ALA A 192 13.16 14.38 -2.47
N LEU A 193 13.41 13.46 -1.55
CA LEU A 193 14.62 12.63 -1.54
C LEU A 193 14.67 11.68 -2.74
N SER A 194 13.54 11.14 -3.17
CA SER A 194 13.46 10.31 -4.38
C SER A 194 13.80 11.10 -5.64
N ILE A 195 13.38 12.36 -5.71
CA ILE A 195 13.73 13.29 -6.78
C ILE A 195 15.24 13.56 -6.75
N LEU A 196 15.79 13.88 -5.59
CA LEU A 196 17.22 14.15 -5.44
C LEU A 196 18.08 12.92 -5.82
N ASP A 197 17.70 11.75 -5.35
CA ASP A 197 18.37 10.48 -5.72
C ASP A 197 18.29 10.22 -7.22
N LYS A 198 17.14 10.49 -7.84
CA LYS A 198 16.98 10.39 -9.30
C LYS A 198 17.91 11.35 -10.03
N VAL A 199 17.98 12.60 -9.59
CA VAL A 199 18.87 13.63 -10.18
C VAL A 199 20.33 13.20 -10.10
N ILE A 200 20.79 12.80 -8.91
CA ILE A 200 22.19 12.38 -8.68
C ILE A 200 22.52 11.13 -9.52
N LYS A 201 21.68 10.13 -9.52
CA LYS A 201 21.91 8.86 -10.22
C LYS A 201 21.77 8.97 -11.75
N GLN A 202 21.02 9.95 -12.23
CA GLN A 202 20.82 10.18 -13.66
C GLN A 202 21.74 11.27 -14.24
N ALA A 203 22.50 11.97 -13.40
CA ALA A 203 23.49 12.92 -13.87
C ALA A 203 24.47 12.21 -14.82
N GLY A 204 24.51 12.63 -16.09
CA GLY A 204 25.34 12.04 -17.13
C GLY A 204 24.90 10.68 -17.71
N ARG A 205 23.75 10.13 -17.31
CA ARG A 205 23.22 8.86 -17.86
C ARG A 205 22.03 9.08 -18.78
N LYS A 206 21.94 8.28 -19.85
CA LYS A 206 20.75 8.25 -20.72
C LYS A 206 19.51 7.91 -19.90
N LYS A 207 18.42 8.65 -20.10
CA LYS A 207 17.11 8.39 -19.49
C LYS A 207 16.65 6.97 -19.84
N THR A 208 15.88 6.34 -18.92
CA THR A 208 15.29 5.04 -19.17
C THR A 208 14.03 5.21 -19.99
N VAL A 209 13.93 4.47 -21.08
CA VAL A 209 12.70 4.35 -21.86
C VAL A 209 11.90 3.19 -21.30
N TRP A 210 10.65 3.47 -20.97
CA TRP A 210 9.71 2.46 -20.47
C TRP A 210 8.72 2.10 -21.55
N ARG A 211 8.42 0.81 -21.67
CA ARG A 211 7.29 0.30 -22.43
C ARG A 211 6.18 -0.05 -21.45
N ILE A 212 4.96 0.41 -21.72
CA ILE A 212 3.76 0.17 -20.95
C ILE A 212 2.83 -0.67 -21.81
N THR A 213 2.49 -1.85 -21.31
CA THR A 213 1.55 -2.78 -21.95
C THR A 213 0.34 -2.93 -21.07
N VAL A 214 -0.85 -2.63 -21.59
CA VAL A 214 -2.15 -2.74 -20.90
C VAL A 214 -2.98 -3.80 -21.60
N ASP A 215 -3.43 -4.79 -20.86
CA ASP A 215 -4.29 -5.88 -21.33
C ASP A 215 -3.75 -6.57 -22.60
N GLY A 216 -2.43 -6.75 -22.65
CA GLY A 216 -1.73 -7.41 -23.76
C GLY A 216 -1.41 -6.50 -24.96
N LYS A 217 -1.78 -5.22 -24.94
CA LYS A 217 -1.47 -4.27 -26.00
C LYS A 217 -0.48 -3.20 -25.53
N GLU A 218 0.50 -2.87 -26.34
CA GLU A 218 1.37 -1.73 -26.08
C GLU A 218 0.53 -0.46 -26.06
N ALA A 219 0.48 0.19 -24.91
CA ALA A 219 -0.30 1.41 -24.71
C ALA A 219 0.55 2.66 -24.85
N SER A 220 1.82 2.62 -24.44
CA SER A 220 2.73 3.76 -24.56
C SER A 220 4.20 3.33 -24.39
N GLN A 221 5.08 4.16 -24.96
CA GLN A 221 6.52 4.07 -24.77
C GLN A 221 7.10 5.47 -24.52
N GLY A 222 8.03 5.59 -23.57
CA GLY A 222 8.66 6.89 -23.30
C GLY A 222 9.44 6.94 -21.99
N ASN A 223 9.89 8.14 -21.67
CA ASN A 223 10.55 8.42 -20.39
C ASN A 223 9.53 8.92 -19.38
N TYR A 224 9.49 8.32 -18.20
CA TYR A 224 8.55 8.69 -17.16
C TYR A 224 9.27 9.12 -15.88
N GLN A 225 8.70 10.11 -15.20
CA GLN A 225 9.17 10.53 -13.88
C GLN A 225 8.55 9.69 -12.77
N ALA A 226 7.25 9.39 -12.92
CA ALA A 226 6.50 8.59 -11.95
C ALA A 226 5.48 7.73 -12.68
N MET A 227 5.27 6.53 -12.16
CA MET A 227 4.17 5.64 -12.50
C MET A 227 3.47 5.27 -11.20
N ILE A 228 2.19 5.62 -11.09
CA ILE A 228 1.37 5.43 -9.91
C ILE A 228 0.28 4.44 -10.26
N ILE A 229 0.14 3.37 -9.49
CA ILE A 229 -0.87 2.34 -9.67
C ILE A 229 -1.79 2.40 -8.46
N VAL A 230 -3.10 2.47 -8.68
CA VAL A 230 -4.10 2.50 -7.61
C VAL A 230 -5.20 1.49 -7.88
N ASN A 231 -5.66 0.85 -6.82
CA ASN A 231 -6.73 -0.13 -6.87
C ASN A 231 -8.12 0.52 -7.01
N GLY A 232 -8.25 1.75 -6.52
CA GLY A 232 -9.51 2.51 -6.54
C GLY A 232 -9.32 3.85 -5.85
N ASP A 233 -10.40 4.43 -5.37
CA ASP A 233 -10.37 5.72 -4.66
C ASP A 233 -9.73 5.55 -3.27
N LEU A 234 -8.56 6.17 -3.09
CA LEU A 234 -7.81 6.18 -1.84
C LEU A 234 -7.96 7.50 -1.06
N GLY A 235 -8.93 8.31 -1.44
CA GLY A 235 -9.23 9.57 -0.79
C GLY A 235 -8.31 10.73 -1.20
N SER A 236 -8.37 11.82 -0.42
CA SER A 236 -7.68 13.07 -0.74
C SER A 236 -6.15 13.01 -0.71
N ASP A 237 -5.59 12.01 -0.04
CA ASP A 237 -4.12 11.87 0.09
C ASP A 237 -3.47 11.27 -1.17
N LEU A 238 -4.26 10.56 -1.99
CA LEU A 238 -3.86 10.09 -3.33
C LEU A 238 -5.07 10.25 -4.28
N PRO A 239 -5.35 11.45 -4.77
CA PRO A 239 -6.64 11.83 -5.35
C PRO A 239 -6.81 11.36 -6.82
N PHE A 240 -6.44 10.12 -7.07
CA PHE A 240 -6.63 9.42 -8.33
C PHE A 240 -7.79 8.42 -8.22
N ALA A 241 -8.36 8.01 -9.36
CA ALA A 241 -9.46 7.04 -9.44
C ALA A 241 -10.65 7.41 -8.54
N LYS A 242 -11.01 8.69 -8.46
CA LYS A 242 -12.11 9.19 -7.61
C LYS A 242 -13.40 8.42 -7.84
N SER A 243 -14.06 8.08 -6.75
CA SER A 243 -15.35 7.35 -6.73
C SER A 243 -15.28 5.92 -7.29
N VAL A 244 -14.10 5.37 -7.56
CA VAL A 244 -13.95 3.99 -7.99
C VAL A 244 -13.82 3.10 -6.76
N PRO A 245 -14.72 2.10 -6.57
CA PRO A 245 -14.61 1.16 -5.45
C PRO A 245 -13.31 0.35 -5.49
N LEU A 246 -12.74 0.00 -4.33
CA LEU A 246 -11.54 -0.84 -4.23
C LEU A 246 -11.74 -2.27 -4.78
N GLY A 247 -12.98 -2.74 -4.88
CA GLY A 247 -13.36 -4.05 -5.41
C GLY A 247 -14.05 -3.96 -6.77
N SER A 248 -13.67 -3.00 -7.62
CA SER A 248 -14.29 -2.78 -8.93
C SER A 248 -13.96 -3.86 -9.98
N GLY A 249 -12.99 -4.73 -9.72
CA GLY A 249 -12.50 -5.74 -10.66
C GLY A 249 -11.54 -5.17 -11.71
N ASP A 250 -11.16 -3.92 -11.59
CA ASP A 250 -10.14 -3.26 -12.39
C ASP A 250 -9.31 -2.30 -11.54
N PHE A 251 -8.15 -1.92 -12.04
CA PHE A 251 -7.25 -0.98 -11.38
C PHE A 251 -6.71 0.03 -12.38
N TYR A 252 -6.04 1.06 -11.87
CA TYR A 252 -5.66 2.21 -12.68
C TYR A 252 -4.18 2.49 -12.58
N MET A 253 -3.58 2.90 -13.69
CA MET A 253 -2.23 3.43 -13.72
C MET A 253 -2.24 4.86 -14.24
N TYR A 254 -1.49 5.72 -13.55
CA TYR A 254 -1.23 7.10 -13.91
C TYR A 254 0.26 7.28 -14.14
N ALA A 255 0.64 7.72 -15.32
CA ALA A 255 2.03 7.93 -15.71
C ALA A 255 2.30 9.40 -15.96
N ILE A 256 3.43 9.91 -15.49
CA ILE A 256 3.87 11.28 -15.66
C ILE A 256 5.16 11.27 -16.47
N ARG A 257 5.13 11.83 -17.68
CA ARG A 257 6.28 11.91 -18.59
C ARG A 257 7.40 12.77 -18.00
N ASP A 258 8.62 12.40 -18.31
CA ASP A 258 9.81 13.14 -17.92
C ASP A 258 10.12 14.28 -18.91
N PHE A 259 9.65 15.46 -18.60
CA PHE A 259 9.98 16.69 -19.33
C PHE A 259 11.24 17.41 -18.81
N GLY A 260 12.00 16.76 -17.91
CA GLY A 260 13.21 17.31 -17.31
C GLY A 260 12.97 17.87 -15.91
N LEU A 261 14.07 18.27 -15.27
CA LEU A 261 14.06 18.67 -13.84
C LEU A 261 13.22 19.93 -13.59
N LEU A 262 13.19 20.87 -14.53
CA LEU A 262 12.43 22.13 -14.37
C LEU A 262 10.91 21.91 -14.36
N SER A 263 10.42 20.85 -14.98
CA SER A 263 8.98 20.52 -14.98
C SER A 263 8.51 19.86 -13.68
N LEU A 264 9.43 19.25 -12.91
CA LEU A 264 9.13 18.45 -11.73
C LEU A 264 8.27 19.18 -10.67
N PRO A 265 8.63 20.41 -10.22
CA PRO A 265 7.83 21.09 -9.20
C PRO A 265 6.40 21.34 -9.66
N GLY A 266 6.24 21.76 -10.94
CA GLY A 266 4.92 22.01 -11.52
C GLY A 266 4.08 20.74 -11.67
N GLN A 267 4.67 19.65 -12.15
CA GLN A 267 4.00 18.36 -12.27
C GLN A 267 3.64 17.79 -10.90
N PHE A 268 4.55 17.85 -9.91
CA PHE A 268 4.32 17.36 -8.57
C PHE A 268 3.16 18.09 -7.88
N LYS A 269 3.18 19.45 -7.88
CA LYS A 269 2.11 20.26 -7.33
C LYS A 269 0.75 19.90 -7.94
N ARG A 270 0.69 19.80 -9.27
CA ARG A 270 -0.55 19.50 -9.99
C ARG A 270 -1.03 18.06 -9.83
N ALA A 271 -0.12 17.10 -9.70
CA ALA A 271 -0.48 15.73 -9.33
C ALA A 271 -1.06 15.66 -7.92
N TRP A 272 -0.53 16.49 -7.01
CA TRP A 272 -0.97 16.55 -5.63
C TRP A 272 -2.37 17.13 -5.45
N ASP A 273 -2.69 18.21 -6.16
CA ASP A 273 -4.01 18.87 -6.12
C ASP A 273 -4.99 18.33 -7.18
N SER A 274 -4.61 17.29 -7.91
CA SER A 274 -5.34 16.67 -9.03
C SER A 274 -5.49 17.52 -10.28
N SER A 275 -5.03 18.78 -10.30
CA SER A 275 -5.19 19.68 -11.47
C SER A 275 -4.36 19.24 -12.69
N ILE A 276 -3.49 18.24 -12.53
CA ILE A 276 -2.77 17.63 -13.66
C ILE A 276 -3.75 16.97 -14.64
N MET A 277 -4.91 16.54 -14.16
CA MET A 277 -5.96 15.90 -14.97
C MET A 277 -6.74 16.89 -15.85
N ASP A 278 -6.70 18.20 -15.53
CA ASP A 278 -7.41 19.22 -16.30
C ASP A 278 -6.75 19.47 -17.67
N ARG A 279 -5.43 19.36 -17.74
CA ARG A 279 -4.64 19.54 -18.96
C ARG A 279 -3.59 18.43 -19.10
N PRO A 280 -3.99 17.16 -19.26
CA PRO A 280 -3.09 16.01 -19.17
C PRO A 280 -1.96 16.07 -20.21
N LYS A 281 -2.26 16.40 -21.45
CA LYS A 281 -1.25 16.49 -22.54
C LYS A 281 -0.15 17.52 -22.24
N LEU A 282 -0.52 18.67 -21.66
CA LEU A 282 0.43 19.74 -21.32
C LEU A 282 1.44 19.30 -20.26
N TRP A 283 0.99 18.46 -19.32
CA TRP A 283 1.81 18.01 -18.20
C TRP A 283 2.38 16.60 -18.41
N GLY A 284 2.17 16.02 -19.61
CA GLY A 284 2.62 14.67 -19.91
C GLY A 284 1.96 13.60 -19.03
N PHE A 285 0.72 13.84 -18.65
CA PHE A 285 -0.05 12.93 -17.81
C PHE A 285 -0.83 11.95 -18.69
N GLU A 286 -0.70 10.68 -18.37
CA GLU A 286 -1.38 9.58 -19.03
C GLU A 286 -2.12 8.76 -18.00
N SER A 287 -3.33 8.28 -18.33
CA SER A 287 -4.15 7.45 -17.47
C SER A 287 -4.61 6.20 -18.21
N TYR A 288 -4.56 5.06 -17.52
CA TYR A 288 -4.92 3.77 -18.05
C TYR A 288 -5.81 3.03 -17.06
N ARG A 289 -6.92 2.47 -17.56
CA ARG A 289 -7.76 1.52 -16.83
C ARG A 289 -7.34 0.12 -17.24
N ILE A 290 -7.01 -0.72 -16.28
CA ILE A 290 -6.50 -2.06 -16.49
C ILE A 290 -7.55 -3.08 -16.04
N LYS A 291 -7.98 -3.96 -16.98
CA LYS A 291 -8.98 -4.99 -16.72
C LYS A 291 -8.37 -6.37 -16.49
N LYS A 292 -7.18 -6.63 -17.02
CA LYS A 292 -6.52 -7.93 -16.94
C LYS A 292 -5.10 -7.79 -16.40
N THR A 293 -4.22 -7.14 -17.16
CA THR A 293 -2.80 -7.06 -16.85
C THR A 293 -2.20 -5.72 -17.23
N LEU A 294 -1.31 -5.25 -16.37
CA LEU A 294 -0.39 -4.15 -16.67
C LEU A 294 1.02 -4.70 -16.63
N LYS A 295 1.81 -4.42 -17.66
CA LYS A 295 3.25 -4.72 -17.68
C LYS A 295 4.03 -3.45 -17.95
N ILE A 296 5.06 -3.18 -17.14
CA ILE A 296 6.02 -2.11 -17.35
C ILE A 296 7.41 -2.70 -17.53
N GLU A 297 8.11 -2.25 -18.58
CA GLU A 297 9.42 -2.78 -18.99
C GLU A 297 10.38 -1.64 -19.27
N PRO A 298 11.53 -1.55 -18.56
CA PRO A 298 12.59 -0.62 -18.92
C PRO A 298 13.37 -1.14 -20.12
N ASP A 299 13.92 -0.22 -20.94
CA ASP A 299 14.83 -0.52 -22.06
C ASP A 299 16.18 -1.08 -21.61
N LYS A 300 16.47 -1.03 -20.30
CA LYS A 300 17.73 -1.46 -19.70
C LYS A 300 17.50 -2.59 -18.72
N ASP A 301 18.28 -3.63 -18.82
CA ASP A 301 18.29 -4.75 -17.87
C ASP A 301 18.98 -4.33 -16.57
N ARG A 302 18.27 -3.59 -15.73
CA ARG A 302 18.73 -3.16 -14.41
C ARG A 302 17.62 -3.30 -13.36
N PRO A 303 17.97 -3.51 -12.09
CA PRO A 303 16.99 -3.48 -11.02
C PRO A 303 16.33 -2.11 -10.90
N PHE A 304 15.03 -2.13 -10.65
CA PHE A 304 14.25 -0.93 -10.34
C PHE A 304 13.27 -1.20 -9.19
N PRO A 305 13.03 -0.20 -8.33
CA PRO A 305 12.13 -0.35 -7.21
C PRO A 305 10.68 -0.20 -7.65
N VAL A 306 9.83 -1.06 -7.11
CA VAL A 306 8.37 -0.97 -7.19
C VAL A 306 7.82 -0.79 -5.79
N ASN A 307 6.98 0.22 -5.61
CA ASN A 307 6.22 0.44 -4.37
C ASN A 307 5.05 -0.55 -4.32
N VAL A 308 4.84 -1.14 -3.16
CA VAL A 308 3.78 -2.11 -2.87
C VAL A 308 3.20 -1.74 -1.50
N ASP A 309 2.13 -0.94 -1.47
CA ASP A 309 1.50 -0.40 -0.24
C ASP A 309 2.53 0.12 0.78
N GLY A 310 3.45 0.97 0.32
CA GLY A 310 4.47 1.58 1.18
C GLY A 310 5.68 0.71 1.49
N SER A 311 5.80 -0.50 0.91
CA SER A 311 7.04 -1.30 0.95
C SER A 311 7.71 -1.32 -0.42
N THR A 312 9.01 -1.60 -0.46
CA THR A 312 9.76 -1.70 -1.72
C THR A 312 9.94 -3.15 -2.14
N MET A 313 9.66 -3.43 -3.42
CA MET A 313 10.04 -4.65 -4.13
C MET A 313 11.07 -4.31 -5.19
N ALA A 314 12.18 -5.03 -5.24
CA ALA A 314 13.13 -4.94 -6.35
C ALA A 314 12.62 -5.78 -7.53
N CYS A 315 12.40 -5.14 -8.67
CA CYS A 315 12.07 -5.81 -9.93
C CYS A 315 13.22 -5.65 -10.92
N ARG A 316 13.30 -6.58 -11.87
CA ARG A 316 14.25 -6.53 -12.97
C ARG A 316 13.59 -6.98 -14.26
N ARG A 317 14.00 -6.42 -15.40
CA ARG A 317 13.43 -6.66 -16.73
C ARG A 317 12.00 -6.17 -16.91
N SER A 318 11.09 -6.53 -16.00
CA SER A 318 9.71 -6.06 -16.02
C SER A 318 9.06 -6.16 -14.65
N ALA A 319 7.95 -5.47 -14.48
CA ALA A 319 6.98 -5.71 -13.42
C ALA A 319 5.60 -5.90 -14.04
N THR A 320 4.95 -7.00 -13.72
CA THR A 320 3.61 -7.33 -14.21
C THR A 320 2.62 -7.31 -13.06
N PHE A 321 1.52 -6.57 -13.22
CA PHE A 321 0.46 -6.39 -12.23
C PHE A 321 -0.82 -7.02 -12.74
N ARG A 322 -1.55 -7.72 -11.84
CA ARG A 322 -2.87 -8.30 -12.13
C ARG A 322 -3.68 -8.47 -10.87
N ILE A 323 -4.99 -8.39 -10.96
CA ILE A 323 -5.88 -8.81 -9.88
C ILE A 323 -5.87 -10.35 -9.82
N ILE A 324 -5.72 -10.88 -8.61
CA ILE A 324 -5.70 -12.34 -8.40
C ILE A 324 -6.91 -12.87 -7.64
N ASP A 325 -7.51 -12.06 -6.76
CA ASP A 325 -8.67 -12.40 -5.94
C ASP A 325 -9.23 -11.13 -5.29
N GLN A 326 -10.28 -11.29 -4.49
CA GLN A 326 -10.86 -10.24 -3.65
C GLN A 326 -10.81 -10.65 -2.17
N ILE A 327 -10.61 -9.68 -1.28
CA ILE A 327 -10.66 -9.86 0.17
C ILE A 327 -11.69 -8.93 0.78
N ASN A 328 -12.31 -9.35 1.90
CA ASN A 328 -13.20 -8.48 2.64
C ASN A 328 -12.41 -7.64 3.64
N LEU A 329 -12.49 -6.32 3.56
CA LEU A 329 -11.85 -5.40 4.50
C LEU A 329 -12.89 -4.80 5.43
N ILE A 330 -12.62 -4.81 6.74
CA ILE A 330 -13.47 -4.16 7.75
C ILE A 330 -13.40 -2.66 7.53
N SER A 331 -14.54 -1.99 7.40
CA SER A 331 -14.66 -0.54 7.20
C SER A 331 -15.64 0.07 8.20
N LYS A 332 -15.53 1.37 8.41
CA LYS A 332 -16.45 2.16 9.24
C LYS A 332 -17.86 2.20 8.65
#